data_34eefffe59c57b415618ba95b506dd5c
#
_entry.id   34eefffe59c57b415618ba95b506dd5c
#
_cell.length_a   1.000
_cell.length_b   1.000
_cell.length_c   1.000
_cell.angle_alpha   90.00
_cell.angle_beta   90.00
_cell.angle_gamma   90.00
#
_symmetry.space_group_name_H-M   'P 1'
#
loop_
_entity.id
_entity.type
_entity.pdbx_description
1 polymer ?
#
loop_
_entity_poly.entity_id
_entity_poly.type
_entity_poly.pdbx_seq_one_letter_code
_entity_poly.pdbx_strand_id
1 'polypeptide(L)'
;IQAKAIPAMISGIDLIGQAQTGTGKTAAFGIPILEKVDPKLKKLQAIVLCPTRELAIQVADEIRNLSRYMHGIKVLPIYGGQDIVKQIRSLKSGTQIVIGTPGRVMDHMRRKTMKLDFVHTVVLDEADEMLNMGFREDIEFVLSGVPEERQTVLFSATMPKPIMEITKKFQNNAKVIKVTKKELTVPNIEQYYYDVKPKKKEEVLSRLLDIYSPRLSVVFCNTKKQVDLLVNALLGRGYFAAGLHGDMKQEQRDRVMQGFRTGKTEILVATDVAARGIDVDEVEAVFNYDLPQDDEYYVH
;
A
#
# COMPACT_ATOMS: atom_id res chain seq x y z
N ILE A 1 1.58 17.62 -2.08
CA ILE A 1 1.24 17.22 -0.71
C ILE A 1 2.38 17.56 0.27
N GLN A 2 3.65 17.28 -0.05
CA GLN A 2 4.82 17.42 0.83
C GLN A 2 4.97 18.84 1.40
N ALA A 3 4.99 19.87 0.55
CA ALA A 3 5.19 21.27 0.98
C ALA A 3 4.18 21.77 2.03
N LYS A 4 2.99 21.15 2.12
CA LYS A 4 1.96 21.52 3.09
C LYS A 4 1.91 20.58 4.28
N ALA A 5 2.16 19.27 4.06
CA ALA A 5 2.03 18.25 5.11
C ALA A 5 3.27 18.21 6.02
N ILE A 6 4.48 18.28 5.47
CA ILE A 6 5.72 18.20 6.26
C ILE A 6 5.76 19.25 7.39
N PRO A 7 5.57 20.56 7.13
CA PRO A 7 5.58 21.56 8.20
C PRO A 7 4.51 21.34 9.27
N ALA A 8 3.30 20.94 8.84
CA ALA A 8 2.19 20.66 9.76
C ALA A 8 2.48 19.46 10.66
N MET A 9 3.06 18.38 10.11
CA MET A 9 3.43 17.21 10.89
C MET A 9 4.61 17.49 11.84
N ILE A 10 5.61 18.25 11.42
CA ILE A 10 6.73 18.65 12.30
C ILE A 10 6.22 19.44 13.49
N SER A 11 5.23 20.33 13.31
CA SER A 11 4.60 21.09 14.41
C SER A 11 3.70 20.25 15.32
N GLY A 12 3.53 18.96 15.07
CA GLY A 12 2.76 18.06 15.92
C GLY A 12 1.25 18.08 15.70
N ILE A 13 0.75 18.80 14.69
CA ILE A 13 -0.68 18.92 14.40
C ILE A 13 -1.18 17.63 13.72
N ASP A 14 -2.34 17.14 14.14
CA ASP A 14 -3.07 16.08 13.46
C ASP A 14 -3.43 16.51 12.04
N LEU A 15 -3.39 15.56 11.10
CA LEU A 15 -3.51 15.90 9.69
C LEU A 15 -4.42 14.91 8.95
N ILE A 16 -5.24 15.45 8.06
CA ILE A 16 -5.96 14.70 7.04
C ILE A 16 -5.41 15.16 5.68
N GLY A 17 -4.67 14.27 5.03
CA GLY A 17 -4.12 14.49 3.69
C GLY A 17 -4.99 13.80 2.63
N GLN A 18 -5.78 14.57 1.88
CA GLN A 18 -6.50 14.01 0.73
C GLN A 18 -5.64 14.12 -0.52
N ALA A 19 -5.09 12.99 -0.97
CA ALA A 19 -4.18 12.91 -2.11
C ALA A 19 -4.15 11.51 -2.71
N GLN A 20 -4.08 11.41 -4.03
CA GLN A 20 -3.95 10.16 -4.78
C GLN A 20 -2.57 9.50 -4.55
N THR A 21 -2.43 8.21 -4.94
CA THR A 21 -1.14 7.51 -5.04
C THR A 21 -0.18 8.24 -5.98
N GLY A 22 1.13 8.04 -5.80
CA GLY A 22 2.15 8.69 -6.63
C GLY A 22 2.35 10.20 -6.39
N THR A 23 1.70 10.80 -5.39
CA THR A 23 1.86 12.24 -5.06
C THR A 23 3.00 12.53 -4.08
N GLY A 24 3.76 11.51 -3.70
CA GLY A 24 4.86 11.63 -2.72
C GLY A 24 4.40 11.63 -1.26
N LYS A 25 3.29 10.94 -0.94
CA LYS A 25 2.75 10.82 0.44
C LYS A 25 3.78 10.23 1.41
N THR A 26 4.51 9.20 0.99
CA THR A 26 5.49 8.53 1.87
C THR A 26 6.55 9.49 2.38
N ALA A 27 7.12 10.34 1.54
CA ALA A 27 8.04 11.38 1.99
C ALA A 27 7.34 12.43 2.86
N ALA A 28 6.05 12.73 2.59
CA ALA A 28 5.28 13.71 3.36
C ALA A 28 5.10 13.33 4.83
N PHE A 29 4.99 12.03 5.15
CA PHE A 29 4.94 11.56 6.55
C PHE A 29 6.26 10.96 7.03
N GLY A 30 7.04 10.35 6.15
CA GLY A 30 8.31 9.71 6.50
C GLY A 30 9.35 10.69 7.03
N ILE A 31 9.52 11.84 6.38
CA ILE A 31 10.46 12.89 6.83
C ILE A 31 10.10 13.38 8.24
N PRO A 32 8.85 13.81 8.54
CA PRO A 32 8.48 14.24 9.88
C PRO A 32 8.61 13.14 10.96
N ILE A 33 8.33 11.88 10.61
CA ILE A 33 8.55 10.76 11.52
C ILE A 33 10.03 10.65 11.87
N LEU A 34 10.90 10.68 10.87
CA LEU A 34 12.35 10.56 11.05
C LEU A 34 12.93 11.72 11.87
N GLU A 35 12.42 12.95 11.71
CA GLU A 35 12.80 14.12 12.49
C GLU A 35 12.43 13.99 13.98
N LYS A 36 11.34 13.29 14.30
CA LYS A 36 10.83 13.13 15.68
C LYS A 36 11.39 11.91 16.40
N VAL A 37 11.83 10.89 15.68
CA VAL A 37 12.30 9.64 16.25
C VAL A 37 13.67 9.82 16.92
N ASP A 38 13.77 9.48 18.20
CA ASP A 38 15.06 9.39 18.91
C ASP A 38 15.75 8.05 18.59
N PRO A 39 16.88 8.06 17.85
CA PRO A 39 17.60 6.83 17.50
C PRO A 39 18.26 6.14 18.72
N LYS A 40 18.44 6.84 19.83
CA LYS A 40 19.01 6.29 21.07
C LYS A 40 17.95 5.52 21.88
N LEU A 41 16.69 5.89 21.73
CA LEU A 41 15.57 5.21 22.39
C LEU A 41 15.17 3.98 21.58
N LYS A 42 15.64 2.80 22.01
CA LYS A 42 15.33 1.52 21.35
C LYS A 42 13.92 1.01 21.70
N LYS A 43 12.92 1.84 21.45
CA LYS A 43 11.48 1.60 21.66
C LYS A 43 10.70 1.99 20.43
N LEU A 44 9.53 1.40 20.24
CA LEU A 44 8.62 1.77 19.17
C LEU A 44 8.07 3.17 19.40
N GLN A 45 8.24 4.07 18.42
CA GLN A 45 7.92 5.48 18.50
C GLN A 45 6.92 5.92 17.44
N ALA A 46 6.87 5.23 16.30
CA ALA A 46 5.91 5.52 15.24
C ALA A 46 5.34 4.24 14.62
N ILE A 47 4.07 4.30 14.24
CA ILE A 47 3.36 3.24 13.52
C ILE A 47 2.76 3.84 12.25
N VAL A 48 2.95 3.15 11.11
CA VAL A 48 2.24 3.42 9.86
C VAL A 48 1.40 2.20 9.52
N LEU A 49 0.10 2.37 9.36
CA LEU A 49 -0.81 1.33 8.89
C LEU A 49 -1.03 1.47 7.39
N CYS A 50 -0.93 0.36 6.67
CA CYS A 50 -1.11 0.25 5.22
C CYS A 50 -2.08 -0.90 4.90
N PRO A 51 -2.89 -0.81 3.82
CA PRO A 51 -3.87 -1.84 3.47
C PRO A 51 -3.25 -3.17 3.08
N THR A 52 -2.12 -3.15 2.40
CA THR A 52 -1.50 -4.35 1.82
C THR A 52 -0.08 -4.58 2.33
N ARG A 53 0.38 -5.82 2.18
CA ARG A 53 1.75 -6.24 2.52
C ARG A 53 2.77 -5.57 1.64
N GLU A 54 2.45 -5.48 0.35
CA GLU A 54 3.30 -4.90 -0.68
C GLU A 54 3.55 -3.42 -0.38
N LEU A 55 2.49 -2.66 -0.07
CA LEU A 55 2.62 -1.26 0.31
C LEU A 55 3.39 -1.10 1.62
N ALA A 56 3.16 -1.96 2.62
CA ALA A 56 3.91 -1.90 3.88
C ALA A 56 5.43 -2.14 3.68
N ILE A 57 5.80 -3.06 2.78
CA ILE A 57 7.20 -3.31 2.41
C ILE A 57 7.78 -2.08 1.70
N GLN A 58 7.07 -1.57 0.70
CA GLN A 58 7.50 -0.41 -0.09
C GLN A 58 7.70 0.83 0.79
N VAL A 59 6.72 1.17 1.62
CA VAL A 59 6.81 2.30 2.56
C VAL A 59 7.99 2.11 3.52
N ALA A 60 8.22 0.88 4.01
CA ALA A 60 9.36 0.59 4.87
C ALA A 60 10.70 0.80 4.16
N ASP A 61 10.82 0.39 2.91
CA ASP A 61 12.05 0.56 2.11
C ASP A 61 12.29 2.04 1.78
N GLU A 62 11.22 2.78 1.47
CA GLU A 62 11.31 4.22 1.21
C GLU A 62 11.77 4.99 2.47
N ILE A 63 11.22 4.69 3.65
CA ILE A 63 11.66 5.29 4.92
C ILE A 63 13.10 4.89 5.26
N ARG A 64 13.52 3.65 4.97
CA ARG A 64 14.93 3.23 5.11
C ARG A 64 15.85 4.02 4.20
N ASN A 65 15.44 4.26 2.95
CA ASN A 65 16.21 5.08 2.01
C ASN A 65 16.31 6.52 2.48
N LEU A 66 15.24 7.12 3.00
CA LEU A 66 15.27 8.45 3.60
C LEU A 66 16.18 8.51 4.81
N SER A 67 16.25 7.46 5.63
CA SER A 67 17.04 7.38 6.85
C SER A 67 18.46 6.82 6.65
N ARG A 68 18.91 6.58 5.41
CA ARG A 68 20.17 5.87 5.13
C ARG A 68 21.42 6.48 5.79
N TYR A 69 21.40 7.77 6.06
CA TYR A 69 22.50 8.48 6.76
C TYR A 69 22.19 8.72 8.25
N MET A 70 21.06 8.24 8.76
CA MET A 70 20.67 8.38 10.16
C MET A 70 21.02 7.09 10.90
N HIS A 71 22.06 7.11 11.73
CA HIS A 71 22.49 5.91 12.45
C HIS A 71 21.54 5.56 13.60
N GLY A 72 21.27 4.26 13.77
CA GLY A 72 20.52 3.74 14.92
C GLY A 72 19.01 3.61 14.71
N ILE A 73 18.45 4.05 13.58
CA ILE A 73 17.02 3.92 13.26
C ILE A 73 16.76 2.54 12.62
N LYS A 74 15.76 1.83 13.17
CA LYS A 74 15.28 0.55 12.65
C LYS A 74 13.82 0.65 12.24
N VAL A 75 13.56 0.39 10.96
CA VAL A 75 12.25 0.34 10.34
C VAL A 75 11.88 -1.12 10.08
N LEU A 76 10.76 -1.57 10.61
CA LEU A 76 10.30 -2.95 10.51
C LEU A 76 8.94 -3.03 9.81
N PRO A 77 8.83 -3.69 8.64
CA PRO A 77 7.55 -4.04 8.07
C PRO A 77 6.94 -5.23 8.80
N ILE A 78 5.64 -5.14 9.16
CA ILE A 78 4.87 -6.15 9.89
C ILE A 78 3.60 -6.47 9.12
N TYR A 79 3.48 -7.71 8.60
CA TYR A 79 2.33 -8.13 7.78
C TYR A 79 2.06 -9.63 7.92
N GLY A 80 0.85 -10.04 7.54
CA GLY A 80 0.44 -11.44 7.56
C GLY A 80 1.18 -12.31 6.54
N GLY A 81 1.28 -13.63 6.79
CA GLY A 81 1.95 -14.58 5.89
C GLY A 81 3.45 -14.75 6.13
N GLN A 82 4.06 -13.85 6.90
CA GLN A 82 5.44 -14.01 7.37
C GLN A 82 5.45 -14.67 8.76
N ASP A 83 6.54 -15.40 9.06
CA ASP A 83 6.74 -15.99 10.39
C ASP A 83 6.74 -14.91 11.48
N ILE A 84 5.78 -15.02 12.40
CA ILE A 84 5.62 -14.07 13.50
C ILE A 84 6.81 -14.05 14.45
N VAL A 85 7.52 -15.18 14.61
CA VAL A 85 8.69 -15.29 15.50
C VAL A 85 9.82 -14.38 15.02
N LYS A 86 10.01 -14.29 13.69
CA LYS A 86 11.00 -13.36 13.10
C LYS A 86 10.65 -11.91 13.41
N GLN A 87 9.35 -11.55 13.29
CA GLN A 87 8.87 -10.20 13.61
C GLN A 87 9.05 -9.89 15.11
N ILE A 88 8.73 -10.83 16.00
CA ILE A 88 8.94 -10.68 17.46
C ILE A 88 10.41 -10.45 17.80
N ARG A 89 11.34 -11.20 17.18
CA ARG A 89 12.78 -11.00 17.40
C ARG A 89 13.23 -9.60 16.97
N SER A 90 12.75 -9.14 15.82
CA SER A 90 13.07 -7.81 15.32
C SER A 90 12.51 -6.71 16.23
N LEU A 91 11.28 -6.83 16.71
CA LEU A 91 10.70 -5.88 17.68
C LEU A 91 11.53 -5.83 18.97
N LYS A 92 11.93 -6.98 19.52
CA LYS A 92 12.77 -7.06 20.71
C LYS A 92 14.16 -6.46 20.51
N SER A 93 14.68 -6.42 19.29
CA SER A 93 15.99 -5.85 18.99
C SER A 93 16.01 -4.30 18.96
N GLY A 94 14.89 -3.64 19.27
CA GLY A 94 14.77 -2.19 19.41
C GLY A 94 14.37 -1.50 18.12
N THR A 95 13.22 -1.85 17.55
CA THR A 95 12.59 -1.18 16.41
C THR A 95 11.93 0.13 16.85
N GLN A 96 12.20 1.23 16.14
CA GLN A 96 11.59 2.53 16.40
C GLN A 96 10.36 2.80 15.51
N ILE A 97 10.35 2.32 14.28
CA ILE A 97 9.27 2.57 13.32
C ILE A 97 8.73 1.23 12.83
N VAL A 98 7.42 1.04 12.96
CA VAL A 98 6.71 -0.12 12.41
C VAL A 98 5.83 0.35 11.27
N ILE A 99 5.91 -0.34 10.14
CA ILE A 99 5.00 -0.19 9.01
C ILE A 99 4.21 -1.49 8.90
N GLY A 100 2.89 -1.47 9.02
CA GLY A 100 2.18 -2.74 9.12
C GLY A 100 0.77 -2.77 8.54
N THR A 101 0.31 -3.99 8.24
CA THR A 101 -1.11 -4.21 7.94
C THR A 101 -1.90 -4.30 9.26
N PRO A 102 -3.12 -3.72 9.34
CA PRO A 102 -3.88 -3.60 10.60
C PRO A 102 -3.99 -4.90 11.37
N GLY A 103 -4.45 -5.98 10.75
CA GLY A 103 -4.67 -7.27 11.41
C GLY A 103 -3.40 -7.88 12.03
N ARG A 104 -2.21 -7.73 11.40
CA ARG A 104 -0.96 -8.25 11.98
C ARG A 104 -0.45 -7.35 13.11
N VAL A 105 -0.62 -6.04 13.01
CA VAL A 105 -0.28 -5.11 14.10
C VAL A 105 -1.16 -5.42 15.32
N MET A 106 -2.48 -5.59 15.11
CA MET A 106 -3.41 -6.02 16.15
C MET A 106 -3.03 -7.36 16.79
N ASP A 107 -2.61 -8.37 15.98
CA ASP A 107 -2.14 -9.68 16.52
C ASP A 107 -0.93 -9.52 17.45
N HIS A 108 0.05 -8.69 17.08
CA HIS A 108 1.18 -8.37 17.96
C HIS A 108 0.77 -7.64 19.24
N MET A 109 -0.21 -6.74 19.17
CA MET A 109 -0.74 -6.04 20.35
C MET A 109 -1.46 -7.02 21.28
N ARG A 110 -2.34 -7.87 20.76
CA ARG A 110 -3.06 -8.91 21.55
C ARG A 110 -2.10 -9.88 22.22
N ARG A 111 -1.01 -10.26 21.54
CA ARG A 111 0.07 -11.11 22.08
C ARG A 111 1.02 -10.37 23.02
N LYS A 112 0.84 -9.06 23.21
CA LYS A 112 1.75 -8.22 24.01
C LYS A 112 3.22 -8.30 23.56
N THR A 113 3.47 -8.59 22.30
CA THR A 113 4.82 -8.68 21.70
C THR A 113 5.30 -7.34 21.15
N MET A 114 4.39 -6.37 21.03
CA MET A 114 4.65 -4.98 20.66
C MET A 114 4.25 -4.07 21.84
N LYS A 115 5.20 -3.29 22.33
CA LYS A 115 4.97 -2.29 23.39
C LYS A 115 4.75 -0.93 22.76
N LEU A 116 3.69 -0.24 23.16
CA LEU A 116 3.22 0.99 22.52
C LEU A 116 3.47 2.25 23.36
N ASP A 117 4.01 2.10 24.56
CA ASP A 117 4.12 3.17 25.59
C ASP A 117 4.85 4.43 25.08
N PHE A 118 5.68 4.31 24.05
CA PHE A 118 6.47 5.41 23.48
C PHE A 118 6.00 5.84 22.09
N VAL A 119 4.87 5.31 21.61
CA VAL A 119 4.32 5.69 20.31
C VAL A 119 3.72 7.09 20.38
N HIS A 120 4.35 8.02 19.69
CA HIS A 120 3.91 9.41 19.60
C HIS A 120 3.38 9.81 18.21
N THR A 121 3.48 8.94 17.22
CA THR A 121 2.97 9.21 15.86
C THR A 121 2.33 7.95 15.27
N VAL A 122 1.09 8.10 14.80
CA VAL A 122 0.39 7.06 14.05
C VAL A 122 -0.05 7.64 12.70
N VAL A 123 0.26 6.93 11.62
CA VAL A 123 -0.16 7.28 10.27
C VAL A 123 -1.05 6.18 9.72
N LEU A 124 -2.18 6.55 9.13
CA LEU A 124 -3.03 5.68 8.33
C LEU A 124 -2.80 6.06 6.86
N ASP A 125 -2.14 5.22 6.10
CA ASP A 125 -1.93 5.44 4.67
C ASP A 125 -2.90 4.60 3.85
N GLU A 126 -3.52 5.20 2.83
CA GLU A 126 -4.62 4.62 2.07
C GLU A 126 -5.77 4.13 2.99
N ALA A 127 -6.24 5.03 3.86
CA ALA A 127 -7.22 4.69 4.89
C ALA A 127 -8.56 4.23 4.31
N ASP A 128 -9.00 4.81 3.19
CA ASP A 128 -10.18 4.40 2.44
C ASP A 128 -10.06 2.93 1.99
N GLU A 129 -8.91 2.55 1.46
CA GLU A 129 -8.64 1.18 1.06
C GLU A 129 -8.66 0.20 2.24
N MET A 130 -8.08 0.57 3.37
CA MET A 130 -8.16 -0.27 4.57
C MET A 130 -9.60 -0.50 5.01
N LEU A 131 -10.47 0.50 4.90
CA LEU A 131 -11.91 0.34 5.22
C LEU A 131 -12.63 -0.52 4.20
N ASN A 132 -12.36 -0.34 2.90
CA ASN A 132 -12.93 -1.17 1.83
C ASN A 132 -12.56 -2.65 2.00
N MET A 133 -11.38 -2.92 2.56
CA MET A 133 -10.93 -4.27 2.90
C MET A 133 -11.49 -4.80 4.24
N GLY A 134 -12.30 -4.02 4.95
CA GLY A 134 -12.94 -4.43 6.20
C GLY A 134 -12.08 -4.28 7.46
N PHE A 135 -10.95 -3.54 7.41
CA PHE A 135 -10.05 -3.36 8.54
C PHE A 135 -10.48 -2.29 9.56
N ARG A 136 -11.75 -1.85 9.52
CA ARG A 136 -12.23 -0.80 10.42
C ARG A 136 -11.97 -1.13 11.89
N GLU A 137 -12.41 -2.31 12.34
CA GLU A 137 -12.26 -2.75 13.74
C GLU A 137 -10.79 -2.88 14.14
N ASP A 138 -9.94 -3.38 13.23
CA ASP A 138 -8.51 -3.52 13.48
C ASP A 138 -7.84 -2.15 13.66
N ILE A 139 -8.19 -1.18 12.82
CA ILE A 139 -7.69 0.20 12.90
C ILE A 139 -8.13 0.83 14.22
N GLU A 140 -9.41 0.76 14.57
CA GLU A 140 -9.94 1.30 15.83
C GLU A 140 -9.27 0.63 17.05
N PHE A 141 -9.03 -0.68 16.99
CA PHE A 141 -8.30 -1.40 18.04
C PHE A 141 -6.87 -0.88 18.20
N VAL A 142 -6.13 -0.70 17.09
CA VAL A 142 -4.76 -0.16 17.14
C VAL A 142 -4.77 1.26 17.70
N LEU A 143 -5.63 2.14 17.21
CA LEU A 143 -5.72 3.53 17.65
C LEU A 143 -6.14 3.67 19.11
N SER A 144 -6.96 2.76 19.61
CA SER A 144 -7.36 2.74 21.04
C SER A 144 -6.27 2.23 21.98
N GLY A 145 -5.30 1.47 21.45
CA GLY A 145 -4.22 0.88 22.25
C GLY A 145 -2.94 1.70 22.31
N VAL A 146 -2.79 2.75 21.54
CA VAL A 146 -1.65 3.68 21.59
C VAL A 146 -1.95 4.84 22.52
N PRO A 147 -0.93 5.54 23.09
CA PRO A 147 -1.13 6.66 24.00
C PRO A 147 -2.06 7.73 23.43
N GLU A 148 -2.82 8.42 24.30
CA GLU A 148 -3.69 9.52 23.88
C GLU A 148 -2.89 10.73 23.38
N GLU A 149 -1.79 11.04 24.05
CA GLU A 149 -0.85 12.09 23.64
C GLU A 149 -0.01 11.61 22.47
N ARG A 150 -0.59 11.71 21.29
CA ARG A 150 0.06 11.35 20.02
C ARG A 150 -0.37 12.27 18.90
N GLN A 151 0.37 12.25 17.83
CA GLN A 151 -0.07 12.79 16.55
C GLN A 151 -0.70 11.67 15.73
N THR A 152 -1.93 11.88 15.25
CA THR A 152 -2.62 10.96 14.34
C THR A 152 -2.76 11.61 12.97
N VAL A 153 -2.22 10.96 11.95
CA VAL A 153 -2.20 11.45 10.57
C VAL A 153 -2.93 10.46 9.67
N LEU A 154 -3.77 10.96 8.80
CA LEU A 154 -4.53 10.13 7.87
C LEU A 154 -4.29 10.62 6.45
N PHE A 155 -3.89 9.70 5.57
CA PHE A 155 -3.86 9.90 4.12
C PHE A 155 -4.90 9.01 3.45
N SER A 156 -5.68 9.60 2.55
CA SER A 156 -6.73 8.92 1.80
C SER A 156 -6.96 9.61 0.47
N ALA A 157 -7.34 8.88 -0.56
CA ALA A 157 -7.78 9.47 -1.82
C ALA A 157 -9.21 9.99 -1.70
N THR A 158 -10.07 9.26 -1.01
CA THR A 158 -11.48 9.57 -0.78
C THR A 158 -11.79 9.82 0.70
N MET A 159 -12.91 10.46 0.98
CA MET A 159 -13.32 10.80 2.35
C MET A 159 -14.76 10.34 2.64
N PRO A 160 -15.05 9.02 2.57
CA PRO A 160 -16.36 8.48 2.88
C PRO A 160 -16.72 8.65 4.37
N LYS A 161 -18.00 8.52 4.70
CA LYS A 161 -18.49 8.67 6.08
C LYS A 161 -17.70 7.87 7.13
N PRO A 162 -17.34 6.58 6.91
CA PRO A 162 -16.57 5.82 7.90
C PRO A 162 -15.19 6.42 8.19
N ILE A 163 -14.50 7.00 7.19
CA ILE A 163 -13.24 7.73 7.41
C ILE A 163 -13.47 8.93 8.31
N MET A 164 -14.52 9.72 8.03
CA MET A 164 -14.86 10.89 8.84
C MET A 164 -15.20 10.54 10.29
N GLU A 165 -15.78 9.36 10.53
CA GLU A 165 -16.04 8.86 11.89
C GLU A 165 -14.74 8.52 12.63
N ILE A 166 -13.79 7.86 11.96
CA ILE A 166 -12.46 7.58 12.54
C ILE A 166 -11.73 8.88 12.86
N THR A 167 -11.73 9.85 11.95
CA THR A 167 -11.06 11.14 12.20
C THR A 167 -11.66 11.87 13.40
N LYS A 168 -12.99 11.92 13.50
CA LYS A 168 -13.68 12.55 14.64
C LYS A 168 -13.36 11.89 15.99
N LYS A 169 -13.16 10.57 15.97
CA LYS A 169 -12.92 9.78 17.20
C LYS A 169 -11.47 9.82 17.66
N PHE A 170 -10.52 9.86 16.74
CA PHE A 170 -9.10 9.60 17.03
C PHE A 170 -8.15 10.74 16.67
N GLN A 171 -8.64 11.81 16.06
CA GLN A 171 -7.86 13.01 15.77
C GLN A 171 -8.36 14.23 16.55
N ASN A 172 -7.42 15.10 16.89
CA ASN A 172 -7.72 16.34 17.61
C ASN A 172 -7.44 17.54 16.72
N ASN A 173 -8.50 18.30 16.36
CA ASN A 173 -8.41 19.51 15.51
C ASN A 173 -7.56 19.32 14.25
N ALA A 174 -7.74 18.21 13.54
CA ALA A 174 -6.92 17.84 12.41
C ALA A 174 -6.97 18.89 11.29
N LYS A 175 -5.78 19.28 10.80
CA LYS A 175 -5.66 20.14 9.63
C LYS A 175 -5.95 19.35 8.35
N VAL A 176 -6.91 19.81 7.56
CA VAL A 176 -7.23 19.19 6.27
C VAL A 176 -6.35 19.80 5.18
N ILE A 177 -5.61 18.95 4.48
CA ILE A 177 -4.81 19.31 3.31
C ILE A 177 -5.32 18.53 2.11
N LYS A 178 -5.91 19.25 1.16
CA LYS A 178 -6.38 18.67 -0.10
C LYS A 178 -5.40 19.01 -1.22
N VAL A 179 -4.98 17.97 -1.94
CA VAL A 179 -4.28 18.11 -3.22
C VAL A 179 -5.21 17.56 -4.28
N THR A 180 -6.11 18.43 -4.75
CA THR A 180 -7.00 18.09 -5.87
C THR A 180 -6.24 18.32 -7.17
N LYS A 181 -5.93 17.26 -7.90
CA LYS A 181 -5.80 17.39 -9.36
C LYS A 181 -7.22 17.59 -9.91
N LYS A 182 -7.41 18.55 -10.81
CA LYS A 182 -8.71 18.82 -11.45
C LYS A 182 -9.21 17.66 -12.33
N GLU A 183 -8.36 16.69 -12.64
CA GLU A 183 -8.65 15.55 -13.48
C GLU A 183 -8.53 14.26 -12.66
N LEU A 184 -9.54 13.40 -12.77
CA LEU A 184 -9.60 12.09 -12.10
C LEU A 184 -8.54 11.12 -12.63
N THR A 185 -8.05 11.33 -13.85
CA THR A 185 -7.04 10.52 -14.51
C THR A 185 -5.73 11.29 -14.67
N VAL A 186 -4.61 10.56 -14.76
CA VAL A 186 -3.29 11.16 -15.00
C VAL A 186 -3.25 11.68 -16.44
N PRO A 187 -2.92 12.96 -16.69
CA PRO A 187 -3.00 13.58 -18.03
C PRO A 187 -2.17 12.90 -19.12
N ASN A 188 -1.19 12.10 -18.73
CA ASN A 188 -0.26 11.44 -19.64
C ASN A 188 -0.61 9.99 -19.95
N ILE A 189 -1.79 9.50 -19.53
CA ILE A 189 -2.23 8.13 -19.82
C ILE A 189 -3.26 8.19 -20.95
N GLU A 190 -2.91 7.59 -22.06
CA GLU A 190 -3.85 7.36 -23.15
C GLU A 190 -4.76 6.17 -22.81
N GLN A 191 -6.05 6.34 -22.97
CA GLN A 191 -7.04 5.33 -22.59
C GLN A 191 -7.85 4.91 -23.82
N TYR A 192 -7.95 3.60 -23.98
CA TYR A 192 -8.70 2.98 -25.07
C TYR A 192 -9.68 1.96 -24.49
N TYR A 193 -10.80 1.73 -25.15
CA TYR A 193 -11.70 0.63 -24.84
C TYR A 193 -12.02 -0.19 -26.07
N TYR A 194 -12.26 -1.46 -25.85
CA TYR A 194 -12.62 -2.43 -26.89
C TYR A 194 -13.89 -3.15 -26.48
N ASP A 195 -14.94 -3.09 -27.30
CA ASP A 195 -16.14 -3.89 -27.09
C ASP A 195 -15.88 -5.32 -27.58
N VAL A 196 -15.72 -6.25 -26.64
CA VAL A 196 -15.28 -7.62 -26.92
C VAL A 196 -16.22 -8.62 -26.31
N LYS A 197 -16.68 -9.59 -27.14
CA LYS A 197 -17.46 -10.72 -26.63
C LYS A 197 -16.62 -11.53 -25.61
N PRO A 198 -17.22 -12.00 -24.48
CA PRO A 198 -16.48 -12.69 -23.41
C PRO A 198 -15.56 -13.83 -23.90
N LYS A 199 -16.01 -14.64 -24.86
CA LYS A 199 -15.24 -15.76 -25.44
C LYS A 199 -14.04 -15.32 -26.29
N LYS A 200 -13.92 -14.03 -26.61
CA LYS A 200 -12.85 -13.49 -27.46
C LYS A 200 -11.85 -12.62 -26.69
N LYS A 201 -12.10 -12.37 -25.41
CA LYS A 201 -11.25 -11.49 -24.58
C LYS A 201 -9.78 -11.93 -24.58
N GLU A 202 -9.51 -13.21 -24.41
CA GLU A 202 -8.15 -13.78 -24.39
C GLU A 202 -7.42 -13.56 -25.72
N GLU A 203 -8.10 -13.81 -26.84
CA GLU A 203 -7.52 -13.62 -28.17
C GLU A 203 -7.24 -12.13 -28.46
N VAL A 204 -8.17 -11.25 -28.08
CA VAL A 204 -7.98 -9.79 -28.22
C VAL A 204 -6.84 -9.30 -27.36
N LEU A 205 -6.75 -9.73 -26.11
CA LEU A 205 -5.62 -9.38 -25.23
C LEU A 205 -4.28 -9.80 -25.84
N SER A 206 -4.18 -11.03 -26.35
CA SER A 206 -2.94 -11.51 -27.01
C SER A 206 -2.56 -10.65 -28.20
N ARG A 207 -3.54 -10.29 -29.05
CA ARG A 207 -3.29 -9.39 -30.18
C ARG A 207 -2.84 -8.00 -29.77
N LEU A 208 -3.42 -7.45 -28.69
CA LEU A 208 -2.99 -6.16 -28.16
C LEU A 208 -1.57 -6.22 -27.58
N LEU A 209 -1.24 -7.29 -26.88
CA LEU A 209 0.12 -7.53 -26.41
C LEU A 209 1.13 -7.62 -27.56
N ASP A 210 0.78 -8.31 -28.66
CA ASP A 210 1.64 -8.41 -29.84
C ASP A 210 1.80 -7.08 -30.57
N ILE A 211 0.71 -6.30 -30.70
CA ILE A 211 0.71 -5.01 -31.43
C ILE A 211 1.50 -3.94 -30.65
N TYR A 212 1.23 -3.80 -29.36
CA TYR A 212 1.85 -2.77 -28.53
C TYR A 212 3.21 -3.19 -27.96
N SER A 213 3.46 -4.50 -27.87
CA SER A 213 4.70 -5.11 -27.36
C SER A 213 5.24 -4.41 -26.10
N PRO A 214 4.40 -4.17 -25.06
CA PRO A 214 4.84 -3.45 -23.88
C PRO A 214 5.93 -4.24 -23.17
N ARG A 215 6.98 -3.57 -22.70
CA ARG A 215 8.07 -4.19 -21.95
C ARG A 215 7.56 -4.80 -20.64
N LEU A 216 6.73 -4.05 -19.93
CA LEU A 216 6.03 -4.52 -18.72
C LEU A 216 4.56 -4.14 -18.82
N SER A 217 3.69 -5.07 -18.48
CA SER A 217 2.25 -4.83 -18.43
C SER A 217 1.58 -5.47 -17.22
N VAL A 218 0.50 -4.84 -16.78
CA VAL A 218 -0.38 -5.37 -15.73
C VAL A 218 -1.75 -5.67 -16.33
N VAL A 219 -2.28 -6.85 -16.04
CA VAL A 219 -3.61 -7.28 -16.48
C VAL A 219 -4.50 -7.52 -15.26
N PHE A 220 -5.57 -6.76 -15.14
CA PHE A 220 -6.52 -6.88 -14.04
C PHE A 220 -7.67 -7.84 -14.34
N CYS A 221 -7.92 -8.77 -13.41
CA CYS A 221 -9.03 -9.71 -13.42
C CYS A 221 -9.81 -9.63 -12.11
N ASN A 222 -11.15 -9.79 -12.18
CA ASN A 222 -12.00 -9.70 -10.99
C ASN A 222 -11.91 -10.91 -10.05
N THR A 223 -11.43 -12.07 -10.51
CA THR A 223 -11.37 -13.28 -9.70
C THR A 223 -10.02 -13.99 -9.77
N LYS A 224 -9.63 -14.62 -8.66
CA LYS A 224 -8.42 -15.46 -8.56
C LYS A 224 -8.40 -16.57 -9.61
N LYS A 225 -9.56 -17.24 -9.81
CA LYS A 225 -9.69 -18.29 -10.84
C LYS A 225 -9.43 -17.77 -12.24
N GLN A 226 -9.89 -16.56 -12.54
CA GLN A 226 -9.64 -15.93 -13.84
C GLN A 226 -8.16 -15.58 -14.03
N VAL A 227 -7.49 -15.14 -12.94
CA VAL A 227 -6.03 -14.92 -12.97
C VAL A 227 -5.30 -16.19 -13.36
N ASP A 228 -5.57 -17.32 -12.70
CA ASP A 228 -4.91 -18.61 -12.99
C ASP A 228 -5.17 -19.09 -14.41
N LEU A 229 -6.43 -18.99 -14.88
CA LEU A 229 -6.81 -19.39 -16.24
C LEU A 229 -6.08 -18.54 -17.28
N LEU A 230 -6.06 -17.22 -17.10
CA LEU A 230 -5.44 -16.30 -18.04
C LEU A 230 -3.92 -16.46 -18.07
N VAL A 231 -3.28 -16.67 -16.91
CA VAL A 231 -1.83 -16.95 -16.86
C VAL A 231 -1.49 -18.21 -17.64
N ASN A 232 -2.24 -19.30 -17.42
CA ASN A 232 -2.00 -20.56 -18.15
C ASN A 232 -2.19 -20.38 -19.67
N ALA A 233 -3.20 -19.62 -20.08
CA ALA A 233 -3.44 -19.34 -21.50
C ALA A 233 -2.31 -18.51 -22.12
N LEU A 234 -1.83 -17.48 -21.42
CA LEU A 234 -0.71 -16.63 -21.87
C LEU A 234 0.61 -17.43 -21.94
N LEU A 235 0.91 -18.24 -20.92
CA LEU A 235 2.08 -19.14 -20.94
C LEU A 235 2.02 -20.14 -22.10
N GLY A 236 0.82 -20.73 -22.35
CA GLY A 236 0.61 -21.64 -23.49
C GLY A 236 0.82 -20.98 -24.84
N ARG A 237 0.74 -19.67 -24.95
CA ARG A 237 1.02 -18.87 -26.15
C ARG A 237 2.46 -18.36 -26.23
N GLY A 238 3.28 -18.66 -25.21
CA GLY A 238 4.71 -18.28 -25.16
C GLY A 238 5.01 -16.94 -24.50
N TYR A 239 4.02 -16.27 -23.85
CA TYR A 239 4.27 -15.03 -23.09
C TYR A 239 4.89 -15.33 -21.72
N PHE A 240 5.70 -14.40 -21.20
CA PHE A 240 6.27 -14.46 -19.85
C PHE A 240 5.30 -13.85 -18.83
N ALA A 241 4.27 -14.62 -18.46
CA ALA A 241 3.22 -14.17 -17.55
C ALA A 241 3.32 -14.83 -16.17
N ALA A 242 2.93 -14.10 -15.12
CA ALA A 242 2.75 -14.65 -13.77
C ALA A 242 1.52 -14.05 -13.11
N GLY A 243 0.86 -14.86 -12.24
CA GLY A 243 -0.33 -14.47 -11.51
C GLY A 243 -0.01 -13.90 -10.13
N LEU A 244 -0.87 -12.98 -9.66
CA LEU A 244 -0.81 -12.44 -8.31
C LEU A 244 -2.22 -12.34 -7.72
N HIS A 245 -2.51 -13.12 -6.67
CA HIS A 245 -3.80 -13.11 -5.99
C HIS A 245 -3.69 -13.56 -4.53
N GLY A 246 -4.76 -13.35 -3.75
CA GLY A 246 -4.76 -13.50 -2.30
C GLY A 246 -4.50 -14.92 -1.76
N ASP A 247 -4.71 -16.00 -2.55
CA ASP A 247 -4.51 -17.38 -2.09
C ASP A 247 -3.04 -17.83 -2.19
N MET A 248 -2.18 -17.03 -2.81
CA MET A 248 -0.76 -17.35 -2.94
C MET A 248 -0.03 -17.20 -1.61
N LYS A 249 0.91 -18.14 -1.35
CA LYS A 249 1.84 -18.01 -0.24
C LYS A 249 2.76 -16.79 -0.43
N GLN A 250 3.19 -16.17 0.68
CA GLN A 250 4.03 -14.97 0.60
C GLN A 250 5.30 -15.16 -0.22
N GLU A 251 6.00 -16.28 -0.04
CA GLU A 251 7.21 -16.59 -0.82
C GLU A 251 6.96 -16.66 -2.33
N GLN A 252 5.77 -17.10 -2.75
CA GLN A 252 5.38 -17.12 -4.16
C GLN A 252 5.12 -15.70 -4.67
N ARG A 253 4.40 -14.88 -3.88
CA ARG A 253 4.14 -13.48 -4.21
C ARG A 253 5.45 -12.70 -4.36
N ASP A 254 6.39 -12.88 -3.41
CA ASP A 254 7.69 -12.22 -3.43
C ASP A 254 8.49 -12.60 -4.69
N ARG A 255 8.47 -13.88 -5.09
CA ARG A 255 9.12 -14.34 -6.33
C ARG A 255 8.49 -13.74 -7.58
N VAL A 256 7.16 -13.70 -7.65
CA VAL A 256 6.42 -13.10 -8.78
C VAL A 256 6.76 -11.61 -8.89
N MET A 257 6.68 -10.88 -7.78
CA MET A 257 6.98 -9.45 -7.77
C MET A 257 8.45 -9.15 -8.10
N GLN A 258 9.38 -9.97 -7.62
CA GLN A 258 10.78 -9.86 -7.99
C GLN A 258 10.99 -10.15 -9.49
N GLY A 259 10.35 -11.18 -10.02
CA GLY A 259 10.38 -11.50 -11.45
C GLY A 259 9.86 -10.35 -12.31
N PHE A 260 8.76 -9.72 -11.90
CA PHE A 260 8.16 -8.59 -12.60
C PHE A 260 9.05 -7.35 -12.56
N ARG A 261 9.58 -6.97 -11.38
CA ARG A 261 10.52 -5.84 -11.24
C ARG A 261 11.81 -6.00 -12.04
N THR A 262 12.27 -7.23 -12.25
CA THR A 262 13.50 -7.51 -13.01
C THR A 262 13.27 -7.77 -14.50
N GLY A 263 12.02 -7.71 -14.97
CA GLY A 263 11.65 -7.98 -16.35
C GLY A 263 11.72 -9.46 -16.76
N LYS A 264 11.90 -10.38 -15.82
CA LYS A 264 11.77 -11.83 -16.06
C LYS A 264 10.33 -12.25 -16.36
N THR A 265 9.39 -11.58 -15.72
CA THR A 265 7.95 -11.65 -15.97
C THR A 265 7.57 -10.35 -16.65
N GLU A 266 7.06 -10.41 -17.84
CA GLU A 266 6.68 -9.23 -18.63
C GLU A 266 5.22 -8.85 -18.38
N ILE A 267 4.38 -9.84 -18.06
CA ILE A 267 2.94 -9.68 -17.88
C ILE A 267 2.56 -10.14 -16.47
N LEU A 268 2.16 -9.19 -15.63
CA LEU A 268 1.59 -9.47 -14.32
C LEU A 268 0.07 -9.55 -14.42
N VAL A 269 -0.52 -10.72 -14.22
CA VAL A 269 -1.98 -10.88 -14.14
C VAL A 269 -2.40 -10.87 -12.68
N ALA A 270 -3.24 -9.95 -12.26
CA ALA A 270 -3.55 -9.76 -10.86
C ALA A 270 -5.03 -9.48 -10.60
N THR A 271 -5.47 -9.78 -9.37
CA THR A 271 -6.74 -9.21 -8.87
C THR A 271 -6.49 -7.81 -8.33
N ASP A 272 -7.50 -6.92 -8.40
CA ASP A 272 -7.41 -5.55 -7.90
C ASP A 272 -6.84 -5.48 -6.48
N VAL A 273 -7.35 -6.31 -5.56
CA VAL A 273 -6.88 -6.35 -4.16
C VAL A 273 -5.41 -6.75 -4.05
N ALA A 274 -4.95 -7.68 -4.89
CA ALA A 274 -3.59 -8.18 -4.80
C ALA A 274 -2.56 -7.25 -5.44
N ALA A 275 -2.98 -6.45 -6.43
CA ALA A 275 -2.14 -5.49 -7.12
C ALA A 275 -2.11 -4.10 -6.48
N ARG A 276 -2.94 -3.86 -5.46
CA ARG A 276 -2.93 -2.58 -4.73
C ARG A 276 -1.60 -2.33 -4.05
N GLY A 277 -1.14 -1.09 -4.17
CA GLY A 277 0.14 -0.68 -3.61
C GLY A 277 1.36 -1.27 -4.33
N ILE A 278 1.17 -1.87 -5.51
CA ILE A 278 2.30 -2.22 -6.38
C ILE A 278 2.81 -0.94 -7.03
N ASP A 279 4.03 -0.61 -6.72
CA ASP A 279 4.79 0.44 -7.40
C ASP A 279 5.94 -0.23 -8.14
N VAL A 280 5.83 -0.27 -9.45
CA VAL A 280 6.85 -0.81 -10.35
C VAL A 280 7.06 0.21 -11.45
N ASP A 281 8.28 0.71 -11.52
CA ASP A 281 8.70 1.58 -12.60
C ASP A 281 8.60 0.87 -13.94
N GLU A 282 8.43 1.64 -15.01
CA GLU A 282 8.44 1.16 -16.38
C GLU A 282 7.28 0.25 -16.80
N VAL A 283 6.14 0.26 -16.09
CA VAL A 283 4.91 -0.36 -16.59
C VAL A 283 4.37 0.50 -17.73
N GLU A 284 4.37 -0.06 -18.95
CA GLU A 284 4.00 0.65 -20.16
C GLU A 284 2.52 0.48 -20.53
N ALA A 285 1.90 -0.60 -20.08
CA ALA A 285 0.50 -0.88 -20.40
C ALA A 285 -0.26 -1.50 -19.21
N VAL A 286 -1.51 -1.06 -19.03
CA VAL A 286 -2.45 -1.66 -18.11
C VAL A 286 -3.68 -2.12 -18.88
N PHE A 287 -4.04 -3.40 -18.71
CA PHE A 287 -5.22 -3.99 -19.34
C PHE A 287 -6.25 -4.35 -18.28
N ASN A 288 -7.38 -3.68 -18.28
CA ASN A 288 -8.55 -4.11 -17.51
C ASN A 288 -9.25 -5.23 -18.30
N TYR A 289 -8.78 -6.47 -18.11
CA TYR A 289 -9.39 -7.65 -18.73
C TYR A 289 -10.84 -7.85 -18.28
N ASP A 290 -11.09 -7.60 -17.01
CA ASP A 290 -12.40 -7.37 -16.45
C ASP A 290 -12.48 -5.94 -15.92
N LEU A 291 -13.58 -5.25 -16.18
CA LEU A 291 -13.79 -3.93 -15.61
C LEU A 291 -14.00 -4.07 -14.09
N PRO A 292 -13.45 -3.18 -13.28
CA PRO A 292 -13.69 -3.16 -11.86
C PRO A 292 -15.18 -2.93 -11.58
N GLN A 293 -15.66 -3.45 -10.44
CA GLN A 293 -17.06 -3.31 -10.03
C GLN A 293 -17.38 -1.90 -9.50
N ASP A 294 -16.35 -1.13 -9.15
CA ASP A 294 -16.46 0.22 -8.63
C ASP A 294 -15.54 1.15 -9.42
N ASP A 295 -16.07 2.32 -9.78
CA ASP A 295 -15.33 3.33 -10.56
C ASP A 295 -14.09 3.84 -9.83
N GLU A 296 -14.10 3.86 -8.49
CA GLU A 296 -12.94 4.23 -7.68
C GLU A 296 -11.76 3.29 -7.93
N TYR A 297 -11.99 2.00 -8.15
CA TYR A 297 -10.94 1.02 -8.45
C TYR A 297 -10.33 1.18 -9.85
N TYR A 298 -11.06 1.79 -10.78
CA TYR A 298 -10.51 2.10 -12.09
C TYR A 298 -9.50 3.25 -12.02
N VAL A 299 -9.68 4.17 -11.09
CA VAL A 299 -8.83 5.37 -10.93
C VAL A 299 -7.60 5.09 -10.07
N HIS A 300 -7.69 4.11 -9.16
CA HIS A 300 -6.59 3.66 -8.30
C HIS A 300 -5.60 2.77 -9.05
#